data_67e4883e91662d5a9f4675043ec4bd33
#
_entry.id   67e4883e91662d5a9f4675043ec4bd33
#
_cell.length_a   1.000
_cell.length_b   1.000
_cell.length_c   1.000
_cell.angle_alpha   90.00
_cell.angle_beta   90.00
_cell.angle_gamma   90.00
#
_symmetry.space_group_name_H-M   'P 1'
#
loop_
_entity.id
_entity.type
_entity.pdbx_description
1 polymer ?
#
loop_
_entity_poly.entity_id
_entity_poly.type
_entity_poly.pdbx_seq_one_letter_code
_entity_poly.pdbx_strand_id
1 'polypeptide(L)'
;MEYKYTSRSITDTMELAENIESEKFPGMVICLDGELGSGKTVFVKGFAKSLGITETITSPTFNLIKEYNSGEMPLYHMDVYRLENNCETIGFNDYFNKDAVCIIEWSDMICDCLPEERLQIKFKIIDENTRILILEPFGRKYEHLVNSVLWIYFFFFAILS
;
A
#
# COMPACT_ATOMS: atom_id res chain seq x y z
N MET A 1 -4.77 15.68 -4.96
CA MET A 1 -3.57 15.88 -5.80
C MET A 1 -2.97 14.53 -6.10
N GLU A 2 -2.48 14.28 -7.31
CA GLU A 2 -1.86 13.02 -7.72
C GLU A 2 -0.34 13.20 -7.85
N TYR A 3 0.40 12.22 -7.38
CA TYR A 3 1.86 12.16 -7.50
C TYR A 3 2.24 10.91 -8.28
N LYS A 4 3.25 11.02 -9.16
CA LYS A 4 3.72 9.90 -9.98
C LYS A 4 5.10 9.46 -9.54
N TYR A 5 5.27 8.16 -9.36
CA TYR A 5 6.55 7.50 -9.12
C TYR A 5 6.80 6.46 -10.21
N THR A 6 7.98 6.49 -10.82
CA THR A 6 8.37 5.50 -11.81
C THR A 6 9.26 4.45 -11.16
N SER A 7 8.76 3.22 -11.08
CA SER A 7 9.50 2.04 -10.65
C SER A 7 10.04 1.30 -11.87
N ARG A 8 11.34 1.08 -11.92
CA ARG A 8 12.02 0.37 -13.02
C ARG A 8 12.45 -1.05 -12.65
N SER A 9 12.14 -1.47 -11.43
CA SER A 9 12.48 -2.80 -10.91
C SER A 9 11.60 -3.16 -9.72
N ILE A 10 11.61 -4.45 -9.35
CA ILE A 10 11.00 -4.93 -8.10
C ILE A 10 11.62 -4.19 -6.90
N THR A 11 12.92 -3.96 -6.92
CA THR A 11 13.65 -3.22 -5.86
C THR A 11 13.11 -1.81 -5.69
N ASP A 12 12.87 -1.07 -6.77
CA ASP A 12 12.32 0.30 -6.70
C ASP A 12 10.94 0.32 -6.04
N THR A 13 10.08 -0.65 -6.38
CA THR A 13 8.75 -0.78 -5.75
C THR A 13 8.86 -1.08 -4.25
N MET A 14 9.78 -1.96 -3.86
CA MET A 14 10.01 -2.30 -2.46
C MET A 14 10.59 -1.11 -1.69
N GLU A 15 11.53 -0.38 -2.26
CA GLU A 15 12.11 0.84 -1.65
C GLU A 15 11.05 1.92 -1.42
N LEU A 16 10.14 2.13 -2.38
CA LEU A 16 9.03 3.05 -2.18
C LEU A 16 8.16 2.60 -1.00
N ALA A 17 7.85 1.30 -0.91
CA ALA A 17 7.07 0.74 0.19
C ALA A 17 7.78 0.90 1.54
N GLU A 18 9.10 0.70 1.61
CA GLU A 18 9.93 0.91 2.79
C GLU A 18 9.92 2.38 3.23
N ASN A 19 10.02 3.32 2.29
CA ASN A 19 9.96 4.75 2.59
C ASN A 19 8.56 5.18 3.09
N ILE A 20 7.50 4.61 2.54
CA ILE A 20 6.13 4.83 3.03
C ILE A 20 5.96 4.23 4.43
N GLU A 21 6.53 3.05 4.69
CA GLU A 21 6.50 2.42 6.01
C GLU A 21 7.19 3.28 7.07
N SER A 22 8.30 3.95 6.73
CA SER A 22 9.01 4.82 7.67
C SER A 22 8.16 5.98 8.22
N GLU A 23 7.11 6.37 7.51
CA GLU A 23 6.14 7.40 7.88
C GLU A 23 4.84 6.82 8.47
N LYS A 24 4.82 5.53 8.83
CA LYS A 24 3.62 4.85 9.33
C LYS A 24 3.06 5.48 10.60
N PHE A 25 1.78 5.33 10.77
CA PHE A 25 1.06 5.71 11.97
C PHE A 25 -0.07 4.70 12.26
N PRO A 26 -0.51 4.56 13.53
CA PRO A 26 -1.62 3.69 13.89
C PRO A 26 -2.90 4.06 13.15
N GLY A 27 -3.59 3.06 12.58
CA GLY A 27 -4.80 3.25 11.79
C GLY A 27 -4.54 3.61 10.31
N MET A 28 -3.28 3.51 9.85
CA MET A 28 -2.94 3.76 8.44
C MET A 28 -3.64 2.77 7.53
N VAL A 29 -4.25 3.28 6.45
CA VAL A 29 -4.87 2.48 5.39
C VAL A 29 -4.24 2.81 4.05
N ILE A 30 -3.73 1.78 3.38
CA ILE A 30 -3.14 1.86 2.04
C ILE A 30 -3.96 0.98 1.10
N CYS A 31 -4.42 1.57 0.01
CA CYS A 31 -5.22 0.93 -1.01
C CYS A 31 -4.39 0.74 -2.28
N LEU A 32 -4.31 -0.50 -2.79
CA LEU A 32 -3.51 -0.86 -3.94
C LEU A 32 -4.38 -1.39 -5.06
N ASP A 33 -4.37 -0.70 -6.21
CA ASP A 33 -5.11 -1.08 -7.40
C ASP A 33 -4.21 -1.20 -8.62
N GLY A 34 -4.57 -2.09 -9.51
CA GLY A 34 -3.83 -2.37 -10.74
C GLY A 34 -4.05 -3.80 -11.21
N GLU A 35 -3.71 -4.06 -12.45
CA GLU A 35 -3.85 -5.37 -13.09
C GLU A 35 -3.07 -6.46 -12.34
N LEU A 36 -3.43 -7.72 -12.60
CA LEU A 36 -2.66 -8.87 -12.15
C LEU A 36 -1.19 -8.75 -12.63
N GLY A 37 -0.24 -8.98 -11.73
CA GLY A 37 1.19 -8.84 -12.03
C GLY A 37 1.70 -7.40 -12.02
N SER A 38 0.91 -6.41 -11.62
CA SER A 38 1.33 -5.00 -11.58
C SER A 38 2.31 -4.67 -10.44
N GLY A 39 2.45 -5.54 -9.43
CA GLY A 39 3.39 -5.37 -8.32
C GLY A 39 2.76 -5.00 -6.98
N LYS A 40 1.45 -5.12 -6.81
CA LYS A 40 0.76 -4.85 -5.54
C LYS A 40 1.33 -5.68 -4.39
N THR A 41 1.44 -7.00 -4.57
CA THR A 41 2.01 -7.89 -3.54
C THR A 41 3.51 -7.63 -3.30
N VAL A 42 4.25 -7.20 -4.31
CA VAL A 42 5.66 -6.76 -4.16
C VAL A 42 5.74 -5.56 -3.22
N PHE A 43 4.86 -4.60 -3.37
CA PHE A 43 4.75 -3.45 -2.47
C PHE A 43 4.49 -3.91 -1.02
N VAL A 44 3.53 -4.81 -0.82
CA VAL A 44 3.23 -5.36 0.52
C VAL A 44 4.44 -6.05 1.12
N LYS A 45 5.21 -6.82 0.34
CA LYS A 45 6.46 -7.46 0.80
C LYS A 45 7.50 -6.45 1.26
N GLY A 46 7.71 -5.36 0.51
CA GLY A 46 8.64 -4.30 0.89
C GLY A 46 8.22 -3.60 2.18
N PHE A 47 6.95 -3.24 2.29
CA PHE A 47 6.37 -2.64 3.48
C PHE A 47 6.50 -3.54 4.72
N ALA A 48 6.11 -4.80 4.59
CA ALA A 48 6.16 -5.78 5.67
C ALA A 48 7.59 -6.05 6.14
N LYS A 49 8.54 -6.15 5.23
CA LYS A 49 9.97 -6.32 5.55
C LYS A 49 10.48 -5.14 6.38
N SER A 50 10.19 -3.92 5.98
CA SER A 50 10.58 -2.70 6.71
C SER A 50 9.91 -2.61 8.07
N LEU A 51 8.66 -3.05 8.18
CA LEU A 51 7.90 -3.13 9.44
C LEU A 51 8.46 -4.17 10.42
N GLY A 52 9.38 -5.04 9.98
CA GLY A 52 9.99 -6.09 10.81
C GLY A 52 9.22 -7.41 10.84
N ILE A 53 8.30 -7.61 9.90
CA ILE A 53 7.56 -8.88 9.78
C ILE A 53 8.49 -9.97 9.26
N THR A 54 8.55 -11.09 9.98
CA THR A 54 9.42 -12.22 9.67
C THR A 54 8.72 -13.35 8.91
N GLU A 55 7.39 -13.38 8.93
CA GLU A 55 6.60 -14.35 8.18
C GLU A 55 6.67 -14.09 6.68
N THR A 56 6.51 -15.14 5.89
CA THR A 56 6.43 -15.00 4.43
C THR A 56 5.12 -14.34 4.02
N ILE A 57 5.23 -13.22 3.31
CA ILE A 57 4.06 -12.51 2.77
C ILE A 57 3.59 -13.22 1.50
N THR A 58 2.33 -13.62 1.52
CA THR A 58 1.62 -14.22 0.38
C THR A 58 0.28 -13.53 0.21
N SER A 59 -0.20 -13.43 -1.05
CA SER A 59 -1.54 -12.87 -1.30
C SER A 59 -2.61 -13.70 -0.56
N PRO A 60 -3.52 -13.05 0.20
CA PRO A 60 -4.56 -13.74 0.96
C PRO A 60 -5.76 -14.15 0.09
N THR A 61 -5.49 -14.80 -1.06
CA THR A 61 -6.48 -15.09 -2.11
C THR A 61 -7.70 -15.90 -1.62
N PHE A 62 -7.52 -16.76 -0.61
CA PHE A 62 -8.59 -17.63 -0.10
C PHE A 62 -9.22 -17.14 1.22
N ASN A 63 -8.49 -16.37 2.03
CA ASN A 63 -8.92 -15.95 3.36
C ASN A 63 -9.33 -14.48 3.44
N LEU A 64 -9.29 -13.73 2.33
CA LEU A 64 -9.53 -12.30 2.20
C LEU A 64 -8.61 -11.42 3.06
N ILE A 65 -8.34 -11.80 4.31
CA ILE A 65 -7.54 -11.05 5.28
C ILE A 65 -6.50 -11.97 5.90
N LYS A 66 -5.26 -11.50 5.92
CA LYS A 66 -4.15 -12.13 6.64
C LYS A 66 -3.57 -11.13 7.64
N GLU A 67 -3.42 -11.58 8.87
CA GLU A 67 -2.86 -10.78 9.96
C GLU A 67 -1.42 -11.22 10.26
N TYR A 68 -0.51 -10.25 10.33
CA TYR A 68 0.89 -10.43 10.67
C TYR A 68 1.22 -9.61 11.91
N ASN A 69 1.71 -10.26 12.97
CA ASN A 69 1.91 -9.65 14.28
C ASN A 69 3.38 -9.62 14.74
N SER A 70 4.32 -10.12 13.94
CA SER A 70 5.75 -10.20 14.34
C SER A 70 6.50 -8.90 14.21
N GLY A 71 5.96 -7.90 13.50
CA GLY A 71 6.58 -6.59 13.29
C GLY A 71 6.32 -5.59 14.42
N GLU A 72 6.81 -4.36 14.23
CA GLU A 72 6.62 -3.24 15.18
C GLU A 72 5.15 -2.89 15.40
N MET A 73 4.31 -3.17 14.42
CA MET A 73 2.86 -2.92 14.41
C MET A 73 2.16 -4.05 13.66
N PRO A 74 0.94 -4.46 14.05
CA PRO A 74 0.16 -5.42 13.28
C PRO A 74 -0.08 -4.93 11.85
N LEU A 75 0.05 -5.82 10.88
CA LEU A 75 -0.31 -5.60 9.48
C LEU A 75 -1.49 -6.49 9.10
N TYR A 76 -2.57 -5.87 8.64
CA TYR A 76 -3.69 -6.56 8.01
C TYR A 76 -3.53 -6.44 6.49
N HIS A 77 -3.19 -7.56 5.84
CA HIS A 77 -3.10 -7.66 4.39
C HIS A 77 -4.39 -8.25 3.83
N MET A 78 -5.08 -7.50 3.00
CA MET A 78 -6.37 -7.84 2.42
C MET A 78 -6.27 -7.96 0.91
N ASP A 79 -6.98 -8.93 0.33
CA ASP A 79 -7.22 -9.05 -1.11
C ASP A 79 -8.72 -9.21 -1.32
N VAL A 80 -9.34 -8.17 -1.85
CA VAL A 80 -10.81 -8.09 -1.96
C VAL A 80 -11.33 -8.31 -3.38
N TYR A 81 -10.49 -8.87 -4.26
CA TYR A 81 -10.83 -9.13 -5.66
C TYR A 81 -12.17 -9.85 -5.86
N ARG A 82 -12.55 -10.74 -4.94
CA ARG A 82 -13.76 -11.57 -5.04
C ARG A 82 -15.00 -10.98 -4.38
N LEU A 83 -14.90 -9.79 -3.76
CA LEU A 83 -15.98 -9.28 -2.90
C LEU A 83 -17.12 -8.55 -3.63
N GLU A 84 -16.91 -8.07 -4.85
CA GLU A 84 -17.94 -7.42 -5.68
C GLU A 84 -18.91 -6.52 -4.87
N ASN A 85 -18.42 -5.51 -4.17
CA ASN A 85 -19.18 -4.56 -3.34
C ASN A 85 -19.93 -5.15 -2.12
N ASN A 86 -19.61 -6.37 -1.69
CA ASN A 86 -20.25 -7.04 -0.57
C ASN A 86 -19.54 -6.78 0.77
N CYS A 87 -19.20 -5.52 1.04
CA CYS A 87 -18.36 -5.14 2.15
C CYS A 87 -19.06 -5.12 3.52
N GLU A 88 -20.38 -5.04 3.57
CA GLU A 88 -21.12 -4.99 4.84
C GLU A 88 -20.98 -6.27 5.67
N THR A 89 -20.74 -7.41 5.01
CA THR A 89 -20.68 -8.73 5.67
C THR A 89 -19.34 -9.01 6.38
N ILE A 90 -18.28 -8.22 6.12
CA ILE A 90 -16.92 -8.56 6.58
C ILE A 90 -16.44 -7.70 7.75
N GLY A 91 -17.17 -6.63 8.10
CA GLY A 91 -16.82 -5.80 9.24
C GLY A 91 -15.49 -5.05 9.06
N PHE A 92 -15.17 -4.57 7.85
CA PHE A 92 -13.92 -3.84 7.56
C PHE A 92 -13.66 -2.67 8.51
N ASN A 93 -14.71 -1.98 8.97
CA ASN A 93 -14.58 -0.87 9.90
C ASN A 93 -13.87 -1.27 11.20
N ASP A 94 -13.99 -2.52 11.64
CA ASP A 94 -13.33 -3.01 12.83
C ASP A 94 -11.81 -3.10 12.64
N TYR A 95 -11.34 -3.33 11.40
CA TYR A 95 -9.92 -3.36 11.07
C TYR A 95 -9.32 -1.96 10.88
N PHE A 96 -10.09 -1.02 10.29
CA PHE A 96 -9.59 0.32 9.99
C PHE A 96 -9.38 1.18 11.25
N ASN A 97 -10.06 0.87 12.35
CA ASN A 97 -9.99 1.60 13.62
C ASN A 97 -9.01 1.00 14.64
N LYS A 98 -8.19 0.01 14.25
CA LYS A 98 -7.20 -0.60 15.15
C LYS A 98 -5.85 0.12 15.06
N ASP A 99 -5.02 -0.06 16.10
CA ASP A 99 -3.62 0.38 16.12
C ASP A 99 -2.76 -0.55 15.24
N ALA A 100 -3.05 -0.54 13.95
CA ALA A 100 -2.47 -1.41 12.95
C ALA A 100 -2.36 -0.67 11.61
N VAL A 101 -1.66 -1.27 10.66
CA VAL A 101 -1.68 -0.86 9.26
C VAL A 101 -2.55 -1.84 8.48
N CYS A 102 -3.45 -1.31 7.65
CA CYS A 102 -4.21 -2.10 6.68
C CYS A 102 -3.69 -1.83 5.28
N ILE A 103 -3.35 -2.88 4.53
CA ILE A 103 -3.04 -2.78 3.10
C ILE A 103 -4.04 -3.65 2.34
N ILE A 104 -4.76 -3.02 1.39
CA ILE A 104 -5.88 -3.62 0.68
C ILE A 104 -5.54 -3.68 -0.81
N GLU A 105 -5.39 -4.88 -1.35
CA GLU A 105 -5.26 -5.11 -2.79
C GLU A 105 -6.66 -5.19 -3.44
N TRP A 106 -6.81 -4.66 -4.65
CA TRP A 106 -8.07 -4.57 -5.39
C TRP A 106 -9.13 -3.74 -4.68
N SER A 107 -8.72 -2.64 -4.07
CA SER A 107 -9.59 -1.80 -3.25
C SER A 107 -10.76 -1.19 -4.00
N ASP A 108 -10.65 -1.00 -5.32
CA ASP A 108 -11.73 -0.54 -6.19
C ASP A 108 -12.98 -1.44 -6.12
N MET A 109 -12.81 -2.73 -5.73
CA MET A 109 -13.93 -3.68 -5.58
C MET A 109 -14.82 -3.37 -4.36
N ILE A 110 -14.34 -2.55 -3.44
CA ILE A 110 -15.05 -2.18 -2.20
C ILE A 110 -15.04 -0.66 -1.97
N CYS A 111 -15.05 0.13 -3.04
CA CYS A 111 -14.88 1.59 -2.95
C CYS A 111 -15.83 2.28 -1.97
N ASP A 112 -17.07 1.81 -1.84
CA ASP A 112 -18.08 2.37 -0.94
C ASP A 112 -17.79 2.12 0.55
N CYS A 113 -16.86 1.22 0.85
CA CYS A 113 -16.51 0.83 2.22
C CYS A 113 -15.14 1.29 2.67
N LEU A 114 -14.39 1.95 1.78
CA LEU A 114 -13.08 2.48 2.11
C LEU A 114 -13.21 3.69 3.03
N PRO A 115 -12.28 3.86 3.99
CA PRO A 115 -12.26 5.06 4.82
C PRO A 115 -11.98 6.30 3.95
N GLU A 116 -12.54 7.43 4.37
CA GLU A 116 -12.32 8.71 3.66
C GLU A 116 -10.85 9.08 3.63
N GLU A 117 -10.14 8.93 4.75
CA GLU A 117 -8.70 9.17 4.84
C GLU A 117 -7.92 7.89 4.53
N ARG A 118 -7.11 7.91 3.49
CA ARG A 118 -6.29 6.78 3.04
C ARG A 118 -5.23 7.20 2.04
N LEU A 119 -4.26 6.34 1.79
CA LEU A 119 -3.36 6.44 0.65
C LEU A 119 -3.82 5.48 -0.44
N GLN A 120 -4.24 6.02 -1.58
CA GLN A 120 -4.55 5.23 -2.77
C GLN A 120 -3.31 5.14 -3.66
N ILE A 121 -2.94 3.96 -4.11
CA ILE A 121 -1.83 3.74 -5.05
C ILE A 121 -2.34 2.91 -6.23
N LYS A 122 -2.28 3.50 -7.42
CA LYS A 122 -2.65 2.84 -8.67
C LYS A 122 -1.39 2.44 -9.44
N PHE A 123 -1.29 1.17 -9.77
CA PHE A 123 -0.17 0.58 -10.51
C PHE A 123 -0.50 0.48 -11.99
N LYS A 124 0.33 1.07 -12.84
CA LYS A 124 0.23 0.94 -14.29
C LYS A 124 1.46 0.23 -14.83
N ILE A 125 1.24 -0.88 -15.56
CA ILE A 125 2.30 -1.61 -16.25
C ILE A 125 2.66 -0.83 -17.52
N ILE A 126 3.93 -0.48 -17.67
CA ILE A 126 4.46 0.19 -18.86
C ILE A 126 5.16 -0.82 -19.75
N ASP A 127 6.05 -1.63 -19.20
CA ASP A 127 6.76 -2.73 -19.86
C ASP A 127 7.07 -3.84 -18.85
N GLU A 128 7.89 -4.81 -19.23
CA GLU A 128 8.23 -5.96 -18.40
C GLU A 128 8.77 -5.56 -17.01
N ASN A 129 9.59 -4.52 -16.94
CA ASN A 129 10.27 -4.11 -15.70
C ASN A 129 9.75 -2.78 -15.12
N THR A 130 9.04 -1.98 -15.92
CA THR A 130 8.66 -0.61 -15.56
C THR A 130 7.19 -0.52 -15.16
N ARG A 131 6.96 0.16 -14.05
CA ARG A 131 5.63 0.51 -13.52
C ARG A 131 5.56 2.01 -13.26
N ILE A 132 4.39 2.59 -13.46
CA ILE A 132 4.07 3.91 -12.92
C ILE A 132 3.10 3.70 -11.75
N LEU A 133 3.51 4.17 -10.58
CA LEU A 133 2.68 4.20 -9.39
C LEU A 133 2.13 5.62 -9.22
N ILE A 134 0.80 5.73 -9.18
CA ILE A 134 0.11 6.99 -8.95
C ILE A 134 -0.37 6.99 -7.51
N LEU A 135 0.19 7.91 -6.70
CA LEU A 135 -0.13 8.07 -5.30
C LEU A 135 -1.14 9.20 -5.14
N GLU A 136 -2.29 8.87 -4.58
CA GLU A 136 -3.37 9.82 -4.28
C GLU A 136 -3.60 9.83 -2.75
N PRO A 137 -3.06 10.81 -2.03
CA PRO A 137 -3.33 10.94 -0.60
C PRO A 137 -4.70 11.57 -0.35
N PHE A 138 -5.47 10.96 0.52
CA PHE A 138 -6.73 11.49 1.05
C PHE A 138 -6.58 11.75 2.54
N GLY A 139 -6.62 13.04 2.94
CA GLY A 139 -6.40 13.49 4.30
C GLY A 139 -5.00 14.02 4.57
N ARG A 140 -4.89 14.96 5.53
CA ARG A 140 -3.65 15.70 5.82
C ARG A 140 -2.47 14.83 6.19
N LYS A 141 -2.69 13.75 6.95
CA LYS A 141 -1.63 12.81 7.34
C LYS A 141 -0.99 12.15 6.13
N TYR A 142 -1.83 11.74 5.17
CA TYR A 142 -1.37 11.09 3.94
C TYR A 142 -0.72 12.08 2.97
N GLU A 143 -1.21 13.31 2.89
CA GLU A 143 -0.55 14.37 2.11
C GLU A 143 0.85 14.66 2.65
N HIS A 144 0.99 14.76 3.97
CA HIS A 144 2.28 14.96 4.61
C HIS A 144 3.22 13.78 4.35
N LEU A 145 2.73 12.55 4.48
CA LEU A 145 3.47 11.32 4.22
C LEU A 145 4.02 11.30 2.79
N VAL A 146 3.16 11.51 1.79
CA VAL A 146 3.57 11.47 0.38
C VAL A 146 4.59 12.56 0.07
N ASN A 147 4.40 13.76 0.59
CA ASN A 147 5.37 14.83 0.44
C ASN A 147 6.72 14.47 1.06
N SER A 148 6.75 13.93 2.27
CA SER A 148 7.98 13.50 2.94
C SER A 148 8.72 12.43 2.14
N VAL A 149 8.00 11.42 1.69
CA VAL A 149 8.57 10.30 0.92
C VAL A 149 9.13 10.76 -0.42
N LEU A 150 8.39 11.58 -1.16
CA LEU A 150 8.83 12.03 -2.49
C LEU A 150 9.95 13.08 -2.43
N TRP A 151 10.04 13.87 -1.36
CA TRP A 151 11.18 14.77 -1.13
C TRP A 151 12.51 14.04 -1.10
N ILE A 152 12.56 12.85 -0.54
CA ILE A 152 13.76 12.01 -0.49
C ILE A 152 14.24 11.71 -1.91
N TYR A 153 13.33 11.36 -2.84
CA TYR A 153 13.68 11.08 -4.23
C TYR A 153 14.15 12.34 -5.00
N PHE A 154 13.53 13.50 -4.77
CA PHE A 154 13.96 14.76 -5.40
C PHE A 154 15.35 15.18 -4.92
N PHE A 155 15.69 15.01 -3.66
CA PHE A 155 16.99 15.38 -3.10
C PHE A 155 18.12 14.49 -3.61
N PHE A 156 17.90 13.17 -3.69
CA PHE A 156 18.91 12.25 -4.22
C PHE A 156 19.20 12.48 -5.70
N PHE A 157 18.21 12.79 -6.51
CA PHE A 157 18.43 13.13 -7.92
C PHE A 157 19.17 14.46 -8.13
N ALA A 158 18.94 15.44 -7.27
CA ALA A 158 19.60 16.74 -7.34
C ALA A 158 21.09 16.71 -6.92
N ILE A 159 21.51 15.70 -6.14
CA ILE A 159 22.90 15.54 -5.69
C ILE A 159 23.71 14.68 -6.69
N LEU A 160 23.07 13.85 -7.50
CA LEU A 160 23.71 12.96 -8.47
C LEU A 160 23.71 13.51 -9.91
N SER A 161 23.11 14.66 -10.16
CA SER A 161 23.17 15.42 -11.42
C SER A 161 24.12 16.60 -11.29
#